data_564c72a3814bd716bf4095f4d22fbf37
#
_entry.id   564c72a3814bd716bf4095f4d22fbf37
#
_cell.length_a   1.000
_cell.length_b   1.000
_cell.length_c   1.000
_cell.angle_alpha   90.00
_cell.angle_beta   90.00
_cell.angle_gamma   90.00
#
_symmetry.space_group_name_H-M   'P 1'
#
loop_
_entity.id
_entity.type
_entity.pdbx_description
1 polymer ?
#
loop_
_entity_poly.entity_id
_entity_poly.type
_entity_poly.pdbx_seq_one_letter_code
_entity_poly.pdbx_strand_id
1 'polypeptide(L)' 'MANTLWHPASEPPRERAYDLLLAIKTTWRDRNGKMLQGISPTTYCIGCYANGQFWDEIGERLPKDVTVTHWMAFPMV' A
#
# COMPACT_ATOMS: atom_id res chain seq x y z
N MET A 1 -24.62 -3.51 8.23
CA MET A 1 -23.64 -2.56 7.77
C MET A 1 -22.22 -3.00 8.09
N ALA A 2 -21.41 -3.08 7.09
CA ALA A 2 -20.05 -3.49 7.31
C ALA A 2 -19.24 -2.30 7.81
N ASN A 3 -18.55 -2.48 8.92
CA ASN A 3 -17.55 -1.53 9.34
C ASN A 3 -16.29 -1.86 8.61
N THR A 4 -15.95 -1.03 7.65
CA THR A 4 -14.69 -1.25 7.02
C THR A 4 -13.60 -0.56 7.83
N LEU A 5 -12.57 -1.31 8.15
CA LEU A 5 -11.40 -0.76 8.82
C LEU A 5 -10.40 -0.19 7.84
N TRP A 6 -10.65 -0.40 6.55
CA TRP A 6 -9.78 0.08 5.50
C TRP A 6 -10.03 1.56 5.23
N HIS A 7 -8.95 2.30 5.12
CA HIS A 7 -8.98 3.71 4.73
C HIS A 7 -8.35 3.82 3.34
N PRO A 8 -8.89 4.68 2.47
CA PRO A 8 -8.25 4.89 1.17
C PRO A 8 -6.89 5.58 1.35
N ALA A 9 -5.97 5.29 0.43
CA ALA A 9 -4.64 5.90 0.50
C ALA A 9 -4.68 7.42 0.35
N SER A 10 -5.76 7.95 -0.23
CA SER A 10 -5.96 9.41 -0.33
C SER A 10 -6.25 10.05 1.03
N GLU A 11 -6.56 9.24 2.03
CA GLU A 11 -6.75 9.69 3.41
C GLU A 11 -5.74 8.99 4.30
N PRO A 12 -4.45 9.37 4.18
CA PRO A 12 -3.39 8.67 4.91
C PRO A 12 -3.46 8.94 6.41
N PRO A 13 -2.68 8.20 7.20
CA PRO A 13 -2.59 8.49 8.63
C PRO A 13 -2.17 9.94 8.86
N ARG A 14 -2.70 10.54 9.90
CA ARG A 14 -2.38 11.94 10.23
C ARG A 14 -0.98 12.10 10.77
N GLU A 15 -0.46 11.05 11.36
CA GLU A 15 0.85 11.06 12.00
C GLU A 15 1.64 9.85 11.52
N ARG A 16 2.92 9.84 11.85
CA ARG A 16 3.74 8.66 11.59
C ARG A 16 3.08 7.44 12.22
N ALA A 17 2.96 6.40 11.45
CA ALA A 17 2.31 5.19 11.91
C ALA A 17 3.10 3.97 11.46
N TYR A 18 3.23 3.00 12.35
CA TYR A 18 3.93 1.75 12.10
C TYR A 18 2.95 0.58 12.10
N ASP A 19 3.42 -0.55 11.61
CA ASP A 19 2.64 -1.79 11.63
C ASP A 19 1.28 -1.63 10.98
N LEU A 20 1.29 -1.09 9.78
CA LEU A 20 0.09 -0.94 8.97
C LEU A 20 -0.03 -2.10 8.01
N LEU A 21 -1.26 -2.52 7.76
CA LEU A 21 -1.54 -3.45 6.68
C LEU A 21 -1.89 -2.60 5.45
N LEU A 22 -1.15 -2.82 4.38
CA LEU A 22 -1.32 -2.06 3.15
C LEU A 22 -1.91 -2.95 2.07
N ALA A 23 -2.95 -2.47 1.41
CA ALA A 23 -3.48 -3.11 0.22
C ALA A 23 -2.80 -2.46 -0.97
N ILE A 24 -2.16 -3.25 -1.81
CA ILE A 24 -1.35 -2.73 -2.89
C ILE A 24 -1.74 -3.35 -4.21
N LYS A 25 -1.46 -2.61 -5.27
CA LYS A 25 -1.57 -3.10 -6.65
C LYS A 25 -0.27 -2.80 -7.36
N THR A 26 0.07 -3.67 -8.31
CA THR A 26 1.32 -3.57 -9.05
C THR A 26 1.02 -3.21 -10.50
N THR A 27 1.76 -2.26 -11.05
CA THR A 27 1.72 -1.97 -12.47
C THR A 27 2.65 -2.95 -13.16
N TRP A 28 2.13 -3.74 -14.08
CA TRP A 28 2.93 -4.69 -14.83
C TRP A 28 3.50 -4.03 -16.08
N ARG A 29 4.74 -4.37 -16.39
CA ARG A 29 5.43 -3.85 -17.58
C ARG A 29 6.03 -5.00 -18.37
N ASP A 30 6.10 -4.82 -19.68
CA ASP A 30 6.78 -5.80 -20.52
C ASP A 30 8.30 -5.55 -20.46
N ARG A 31 9.06 -6.37 -21.23
CA ARG A 31 10.52 -6.27 -21.20
C ARG A 31 11.02 -4.94 -21.75
N ASN A 32 10.21 -4.22 -22.50
CA ASN A 32 10.57 -2.90 -23.04
C ASN A 32 10.15 -1.78 -22.10
N GLY A 33 9.62 -2.10 -20.93
CA GLY A 33 9.17 -1.11 -19.97
C GLY A 33 7.80 -0.53 -20.26
N LYS A 34 7.10 -1.05 -21.27
CA LYS A 34 5.77 -0.58 -21.60
C LYS A 34 4.75 -1.13 -20.62
N MET A 35 3.88 -0.27 -20.12
CA MET A 35 2.84 -0.67 -19.18
C MET A 35 1.87 -1.65 -19.85
N LEU A 36 1.70 -2.79 -19.21
CA LEU A 36 0.74 -3.78 -19.67
C LEU A 36 -0.64 -3.41 -19.19
N GLN A 37 -1.63 -3.61 -20.04
CA GLN A 37 -3.00 -3.43 -19.65
C GLN A 37 -3.48 -4.68 -18.94
N GLY A 38 -4.21 -4.49 -17.88
CA GLY A 38 -4.71 -5.58 -17.09
C GLY A 38 -4.92 -5.11 -15.67
N ILE A 39 -5.57 -5.94 -14.90
CA ILE A 39 -5.85 -5.63 -13.49
C ILE A 39 -4.96 -6.53 -12.65
N SER A 40 -4.03 -5.93 -11.94
CA SER A 40 -3.27 -6.72 -10.98
C SER A 40 -4.17 -7.06 -9.81
N PRO A 41 -4.07 -8.27 -9.27
CA PRO A 41 -4.83 -8.59 -8.08
C PRO A 41 -4.35 -7.71 -6.92
N THR A 42 -5.26 -7.43 -5.99
CA THR A 42 -4.87 -6.76 -4.77
C THR A 42 -4.07 -7.72 -3.92
N THR A 43 -2.91 -7.29 -3.48
CA THR A 43 -2.09 -8.05 -2.55
C THR A 43 -1.88 -7.20 -1.30
N TYR A 44 -1.31 -7.80 -0.26
CA TYR A 44 -1.20 -7.15 1.03
C TYR A 44 0.22 -7.26 1.54
N CYS A 45 0.68 -6.22 2.21
CA CYS A 45 1.97 -6.25 2.86
C CYS A 45 1.91 -5.40 4.12
N ILE A 46 2.90 -5.57 4.98
CA ILE A 46 3.02 -4.76 6.18
C ILE A 46 3.90 -3.57 5.83
N GLY A 47 3.54 -2.41 6.32
CA GLY A 47 4.32 -1.23 6.07
C GLY A 47 4.11 -0.17 7.12
N CYS A 48 4.55 1.04 6.82
CA CYS A 48 4.39 2.16 7.72
C CYS A 48 4.17 3.44 6.91
N TYR A 49 3.85 4.51 7.61
CA TYR A 49 3.64 5.80 6.99
C TYR A 49 4.47 6.86 7.72
N ALA A 50 5.25 7.61 6.97
CA ALA A 50 6.05 8.69 7.50
C ALA A 50 6.42 9.64 6.37
N ASN A 51 6.62 10.91 6.71
CA ASN A 51 7.10 11.91 5.78
C ASN A 51 6.27 12.01 4.49
N GLY A 52 4.95 11.83 4.64
CA GLY A 52 4.03 12.00 3.52
C GLY A 52 3.93 10.83 2.56
N GLN A 53 4.47 9.68 2.91
CA GLN A 53 4.38 8.51 2.03
C GLN A 53 4.40 7.20 2.81
N PHE A 54 3.98 6.14 2.12
CA PHE A 54 4.03 4.80 2.68
C PHE A 54 5.38 4.15 2.40
N TRP A 55 5.82 3.30 3.32
CA TRP A 55 7.09 2.60 3.28
C TRP A 55 6.85 1.12 3.57
N ASP A 56 7.81 0.27 3.25
CA ASP A 56 7.71 -1.13 3.65
C ASP A 56 7.99 -1.27 5.15
N GLU A 57 7.92 -2.50 5.66
CA GLU A 57 8.01 -2.71 7.10
C GLU A 57 9.40 -2.41 7.67
N ILE A 58 10.43 -2.37 6.85
CA ILE A 58 11.78 -2.04 7.31
C ILE A 58 12.15 -0.59 7.04
N GLY A 59 11.19 0.21 6.56
CA GLY A 59 11.41 1.62 6.33
C GLY A 59 12.06 1.96 5.00
N GLU A 60 12.02 1.04 4.05
CA GLU A 60 12.52 1.29 2.71
C GLU A 60 11.38 1.67 1.78
N ARG A 61 11.71 2.28 0.66
CA ARG A 61 10.72 2.65 -0.34
C ARG A 61 10.06 1.40 -0.91
N LEU A 62 8.76 1.49 -1.10
CA LEU A 62 8.05 0.48 -1.86
C LEU A 62 8.54 0.49 -3.31
N PRO A 63 8.51 -0.65 -4.01
CA PRO A 63 8.90 -0.68 -5.42
C PRO A 63 8.10 0.34 -6.23
N LYS A 64 8.72 0.91 -7.24
CA LYS A 64 8.10 2.03 -7.96
C LYS A 64 6.82 1.68 -8.70
N ASP A 65 6.64 0.41 -9.05
CA ASP A 65 5.45 -0.02 -9.75
C ASP A 65 4.34 -0.48 -8.81
N VAL A 66 4.54 -0.32 -7.50
CA VAL A 66 3.57 -0.69 -6.48
C VAL A 66 2.84 0.55 -6.01
N THR A 67 1.51 0.47 -5.98
CA THR A 67 0.67 1.57 -5.51
C THR A 67 -0.12 1.10 -4.32
N VAL A 68 -0.09 1.86 -3.23
CA VAL A 68 -0.94 1.60 -2.08
C VAL A 68 -2.32 2.14 -2.40
N THR A 69 -3.35 1.31 -2.30
CA THR A 69 -4.72 1.73 -2.54
C THR A 69 -5.46 2.00 -1.24
N HIS A 70 -5.18 1.21 -0.21
CA HIS A 70 -5.84 1.32 1.10
C HIS A 70 -4.86 0.92 2.20
N TRP A 71 -5.18 1.33 3.40
CA TRP A 71 -4.39 0.95 4.57
C TRP A 71 -5.30 0.76 5.78
N MET A 72 -4.83 0.01 6.75
CA MET A 72 -5.49 -0.11 8.04
C MET A 72 -4.46 -0.43 9.10
N ALA A 73 -4.81 -0.19 10.35
CA ALA A 73 -3.95 -0.59 11.45
C ALA A 73 -3.86 -2.12 11.46
N PHE A 74 -2.65 -2.65 11.59
CA PHE A 74 -2.48 -4.09 11.61
C PHE A 74 -3.09 -4.64 12.91
N PRO A 75 -3.96 -5.64 12.82
CA PRO A 75 -4.61 -6.14 14.03
C PRO A 75 -3.60 -6.72 15.01
N MET A 76 -3.69 -6.29 16.23
CA MET A 76 -2.89 -6.83 17.33
C MET A 76 -3.73 -7.84 18.08
N VAL A 77 -3.16 -8.97 18.35
CA VAL A 77 -3.85 -10.02 19.08
C VAL A 77 -3.28 -10.11 20.48
#